data_7463ce66cd3b7b3d0cca051d6ab91664
#
_entry.id   7463ce66cd3b7b3d0cca051d6ab91664
#
_cell.length_a   1.000
_cell.length_b   1.000
_cell.length_c   1.000
_cell.angle_alpha   90.00
_cell.angle_beta   90.00
_cell.angle_gamma   90.00
#
_symmetry.space_group_name_H-M   'P 1'
#
loop_
_entity.id
_entity.type
_entity.pdbx_description
1 polymer ?
#
loop_
_entity_poly.entity_id
_entity_poly.type
_entity_poly.pdbx_seq_one_letter_code
_entity_poly.pdbx_strand_id
1 'polypeptide(L)'
;MAVTIKDVAKKAGVSPSTVSRVLSNHPRISAETSRKVKDIMDQLGYHPNIMAKSLVSKTTNSICIMLPKSAEELFSNFFFMELIRGIVTQASRLGYDVLISSGANEKEEIEGVSRLINGRRVDGVILLYSRKDDPVIDFLHENGHHFVLIGRSEQYPDILSVDNDNVQASYDATKHLISLGHERIGFVSGPPDLVVSKDRLKGYLDALHDSGLEMRPEWIVEGEFLQDSGYRAMSFFMNLPDRPTGIVLIDDVVSFGVLRGLHELKYKVPEDLCLVSFNNIPLSELSTPPLSSIDIGIYNLGYTASQVLIQSIQNNNDKSYQKRQIIPHRLMVRESSMYSISKK
;
A
#
# COMPACT_ATOMS: atom_id res chain seq x y z
N MET A 1 -5.48 23.31 37.15
CA MET A 1 -4.11 23.38 36.58
C MET A 1 -3.70 22.00 36.14
N ALA A 2 -3.01 21.88 35.02
CA ALA A 2 -2.54 20.57 34.55
C ALA A 2 -1.45 20.05 35.50
N VAL A 3 -1.54 18.77 35.86
CA VAL A 3 -0.52 18.11 36.73
C VAL A 3 0.80 18.04 35.96
N THR A 4 1.89 18.35 36.65
CA THR A 4 3.24 18.41 36.06
C THR A 4 4.13 17.30 36.62
N ILE A 5 5.26 17.02 35.93
CA ILE A 5 6.29 16.09 36.40
C ILE A 5 6.82 16.48 37.81
N LYS A 6 6.80 17.77 38.15
CA LYS A 6 7.21 18.25 39.47
C LYS A 6 6.22 17.87 40.58
N ASP A 7 4.91 17.80 40.25
CA ASP A 7 3.88 17.41 41.21
C ASP A 7 3.95 15.90 41.48
N VAL A 8 4.19 15.09 40.47
CA VAL A 8 4.46 13.66 40.59
C VAL A 8 5.71 13.42 41.46
N ALA A 9 6.80 14.09 41.14
CA ALA A 9 8.06 13.98 41.87
C ALA A 9 7.90 14.34 43.37
N LYS A 10 7.19 15.44 43.66
CA LYS A 10 6.90 15.89 45.03
C LYS A 10 6.09 14.86 45.80
N LYS A 11 5.01 14.31 45.19
CA LYS A 11 4.16 13.30 45.85
C LYS A 11 4.85 11.95 46.00
N ALA A 12 5.73 11.57 45.04
CA ALA A 12 6.52 10.34 45.11
C ALA A 12 7.74 10.40 46.02
N GLY A 13 8.13 11.60 46.47
CA GLY A 13 9.34 11.82 47.27
C GLY A 13 10.64 11.57 46.51
N VAL A 14 10.64 11.86 45.21
CA VAL A 14 11.82 11.67 44.33
C VAL A 14 12.11 12.96 43.55
N SER A 15 13.24 13.00 42.85
CA SER A 15 13.54 14.13 41.97
C SER A 15 12.74 14.04 40.64
N PRO A 16 12.47 15.17 39.95
CA PRO A 16 11.87 15.16 38.62
C PRO A 16 12.67 14.31 37.60
N SER A 17 14.00 14.29 37.73
CA SER A 17 14.88 13.44 36.90
C SER A 17 14.69 11.96 37.20
N THR A 18 14.35 11.57 38.44
CA THR A 18 13.99 10.18 38.76
C THR A 18 12.67 9.78 38.10
N VAL A 19 11.66 10.65 38.14
CA VAL A 19 10.39 10.43 37.44
C VAL A 19 10.64 10.27 35.94
N SER A 20 11.45 11.14 35.32
CA SER A 20 11.82 11.03 33.89
C SER A 20 12.52 9.70 33.56
N ARG A 21 13.41 9.23 34.47
CA ARG A 21 14.07 7.91 34.29
C ARG A 21 13.11 6.75 34.46
N VAL A 22 12.11 6.84 35.31
CA VAL A 22 11.02 5.84 35.41
C VAL A 22 10.25 5.77 34.10
N LEU A 23 9.90 6.92 33.53
CA LEU A 23 9.18 7.02 32.26
C LEU A 23 9.97 6.45 31.07
N SER A 24 11.29 6.53 31.12
CA SER A 24 12.18 5.95 30.10
C SER A 24 12.61 4.51 30.40
N ASN A 25 12.06 3.85 31.42
CA ASN A 25 12.43 2.52 31.89
C ASN A 25 13.95 2.35 32.10
N HIS A 26 14.62 3.37 32.66
CA HIS A 26 16.06 3.39 32.81
C HIS A 26 16.55 2.28 33.77
N PRO A 27 17.53 1.44 33.40
CA PRO A 27 17.91 0.24 34.15
C PRO A 27 18.44 0.51 35.56
N ARG A 28 18.84 1.74 35.87
CA ARG A 28 19.31 2.14 37.21
C ARG A 28 18.19 2.47 38.21
N ILE A 29 16.93 2.37 37.82
CA ILE A 29 15.80 2.63 38.72
C ILE A 29 15.30 1.27 39.27
N SER A 30 15.14 1.19 40.59
CA SER A 30 14.60 -0.04 41.21
C SER A 30 13.14 -0.27 40.82
N ALA A 31 12.74 -1.54 40.77
CA ALA A 31 11.36 -1.93 40.46
C ALA A 31 10.36 -1.30 41.45
N GLU A 32 10.73 -1.18 42.70
CA GLU A 32 9.91 -0.56 43.75
C GLU A 32 9.67 0.93 43.48
N THR A 33 10.76 1.69 43.15
CA THR A 33 10.66 3.12 42.82
C THR A 33 9.82 3.31 41.55
N SER A 34 10.01 2.44 40.56
CA SER A 34 9.24 2.49 39.32
C SER A 34 7.75 2.28 39.55
N ARG A 35 7.37 1.28 40.36
CA ARG A 35 5.96 1.02 40.76
C ARG A 35 5.36 2.21 41.48
N LYS A 36 6.05 2.69 42.53
CA LYS A 36 5.58 3.84 43.34
C LYS A 36 5.31 5.09 42.49
N VAL A 37 6.20 5.40 41.56
CA VAL A 37 6.03 6.57 40.68
C VAL A 37 4.86 6.40 39.73
N LYS A 38 4.69 5.19 39.12
CA LYS A 38 3.56 4.87 38.21
C LYS A 38 2.22 4.96 38.94
N ASP A 39 2.12 4.40 40.15
CA ASP A 39 0.90 4.46 40.96
C ASP A 39 0.50 5.90 41.28
N ILE A 40 1.48 6.75 41.56
CA ILE A 40 1.25 8.18 41.83
C ILE A 40 0.85 8.94 40.57
N MET A 41 1.44 8.60 39.43
CA MET A 41 1.02 9.16 38.13
C MET A 41 -0.45 8.86 37.83
N ASP A 42 -0.87 7.60 38.04
CA ASP A 42 -2.25 7.18 37.84
C ASP A 42 -3.20 7.91 38.82
N GLN A 43 -2.85 7.99 40.09
CA GLN A 43 -3.62 8.75 41.12
C GLN A 43 -3.79 10.23 40.82
N LEU A 44 -2.81 10.85 40.16
CA LEU A 44 -2.83 12.27 39.82
C LEU A 44 -3.40 12.54 38.44
N GLY A 45 -3.67 11.50 37.64
CA GLY A 45 -4.03 11.64 36.24
C GLY A 45 -2.92 12.28 35.40
N TYR A 46 -1.65 12.04 35.78
CA TYR A 46 -0.51 12.63 35.09
C TYR A 46 -0.20 11.81 33.83
N HIS A 47 -0.34 12.45 32.68
CA HIS A 47 0.12 11.91 31.40
C HIS A 47 1.42 12.62 30.98
N PRO A 48 2.49 11.86 30.67
CA PRO A 48 3.74 12.47 30.21
C PRO A 48 3.50 13.31 28.96
N ASN A 49 4.06 14.51 28.94
CA ASN A 49 4.04 15.33 27.73
C ASN A 49 4.95 14.68 26.68
N ILE A 50 4.33 14.13 25.64
CA ILE A 50 5.02 13.44 24.54
C ILE A 50 6.05 14.38 23.87
N MET A 51 5.72 15.65 23.70
CA MET A 51 6.64 16.67 23.15
C MET A 51 7.90 16.85 24.02
N ALA A 52 7.74 16.87 25.35
CA ALA A 52 8.89 16.97 26.27
C ALA A 52 9.73 15.68 26.26
N LYS A 53 9.10 14.51 26.08
CA LYS A 53 9.78 13.23 25.97
C LYS A 53 10.56 13.14 24.64
N SER A 54 9.97 13.54 23.53
CA SER A 54 10.61 13.51 22.21
C SER A 54 11.82 14.42 22.09
N LEU A 55 11.84 15.56 22.82
CA LEU A 55 13.02 16.44 22.91
C LEU A 55 14.22 15.74 23.55
N VAL A 56 13.98 14.85 24.50
CA VAL A 56 15.05 14.11 25.21
C VAL A 56 15.46 12.85 24.46
N SER A 57 14.49 12.07 23.97
CA SER A 57 14.73 10.80 23.28
C SER A 57 15.15 10.97 21.82
N LYS A 58 14.92 12.13 21.22
CA LYS A 58 15.06 12.43 19.79
C LYS A 58 14.17 11.56 18.89
N THR A 59 13.18 10.86 19.46
CA THR A 59 12.18 10.04 18.75
C THR A 59 10.79 10.55 19.07
N THR A 60 9.91 10.55 18.08
CA THR A 60 8.52 10.98 18.21
C THR A 60 7.58 9.81 18.46
N ASN A 61 8.02 8.58 18.16
CA ASN A 61 7.22 7.38 18.05
C ASN A 61 6.00 7.59 17.12
N SER A 62 6.23 8.29 16.03
CA SER A 62 5.21 8.56 15.02
C SER A 62 5.80 8.31 13.64
N ILE A 63 5.01 7.74 12.73
CA ILE A 63 5.34 7.57 11.32
C ILE A 63 4.32 8.30 10.46
N CYS A 64 4.72 8.67 9.25
CA CYS A 64 3.85 9.28 8.26
C CYS A 64 3.48 8.29 7.17
N ILE A 65 2.21 8.25 6.79
CA ILE A 65 1.76 7.70 5.52
C ILE A 65 1.66 8.88 4.55
N MET A 66 2.43 8.83 3.45
CA MET A 66 2.29 9.77 2.37
C MET A 66 1.34 9.21 1.33
N LEU A 67 0.21 9.90 1.16
CA LEU A 67 -0.81 9.52 0.20
C LEU A 67 -0.46 10.08 -1.18
N PRO A 68 -0.64 9.30 -2.25
CA PRO A 68 -0.57 9.81 -3.61
C PRO A 68 -1.84 10.61 -3.94
N LYS A 69 -1.73 11.77 -4.54
CA LYS A 69 -2.89 12.57 -5.00
C LYS A 69 -3.82 13.07 -3.86
N SER A 70 -4.99 13.59 -4.24
CA SER A 70 -5.97 14.12 -3.29
C SER A 70 -6.54 13.03 -2.36
N ALA A 71 -6.84 13.41 -1.13
CA ALA A 71 -7.44 12.49 -0.15
C ALA A 71 -8.78 11.89 -0.64
N GLU A 72 -9.54 12.61 -1.47
CA GLU A 72 -10.84 12.18 -1.98
C GLU A 72 -10.74 10.90 -2.84
N GLU A 73 -9.78 10.83 -3.77
CA GLU A 73 -9.56 9.66 -4.62
C GLU A 73 -9.12 8.43 -3.82
N LEU A 74 -8.39 8.65 -2.73
CA LEU A 74 -7.82 7.58 -1.92
C LEU A 74 -8.86 6.90 -1.04
N PHE A 75 -9.73 7.69 -0.41
CA PHE A 75 -10.78 7.12 0.45
C PHE A 75 -11.91 6.44 -0.33
N SER A 76 -11.99 6.64 -1.64
CA SER A 76 -12.89 5.91 -2.53
C SER A 76 -12.34 4.54 -2.99
N ASN A 77 -11.02 4.30 -2.86
CA ASN A 77 -10.39 3.04 -3.27
C ASN A 77 -10.11 2.13 -2.07
N PHE A 78 -10.77 0.98 -2.01
CA PHE A 78 -10.62 -0.02 -0.95
C PHE A 78 -9.18 -0.55 -0.79
N PHE A 79 -8.36 -0.51 -1.83
CA PHE A 79 -6.95 -0.87 -1.75
C PHE A 79 -6.23 -0.06 -0.67
N PHE A 80 -6.36 1.27 -0.70
CA PHE A 80 -5.68 2.13 0.27
C PHE A 80 -6.23 1.96 1.69
N MET A 81 -7.54 1.74 1.83
CA MET A 81 -8.13 1.52 3.16
C MET A 81 -7.60 0.24 3.81
N GLU A 82 -7.49 -0.85 3.04
CA GLU A 82 -6.98 -2.12 3.54
C GLU A 82 -5.47 -2.05 3.84
N LEU A 83 -4.71 -1.36 3.00
CA LEU A 83 -3.29 -1.08 3.20
C LEU A 83 -3.03 -0.27 4.48
N ILE A 84 -3.78 0.83 4.67
CA ILE A 84 -3.72 1.68 5.87
C ILE A 84 -4.13 0.88 7.10
N ARG A 85 -5.13 0.02 7.03
CA ARG A 85 -5.52 -0.89 8.11
C ARG A 85 -4.34 -1.75 8.58
N GLY A 86 -3.57 -2.32 7.64
CA GLY A 86 -2.36 -3.09 7.94
C GLY A 86 -1.29 -2.23 8.64
N ILE A 87 -1.01 -1.04 8.09
CA ILE A 87 -0.03 -0.10 8.64
C ILE A 87 -0.39 0.30 10.07
N VAL A 88 -1.61 0.78 10.28
CA VAL A 88 -2.09 1.26 11.60
C VAL A 88 -2.07 0.14 12.63
N THR A 89 -2.50 -1.07 12.25
CA THR A 89 -2.49 -2.22 13.14
C THR A 89 -1.09 -2.53 13.66
N GLN A 90 -0.10 -2.56 12.77
CA GLN A 90 1.27 -2.89 13.18
C GLN A 90 1.97 -1.73 13.88
N ALA A 91 1.79 -0.49 13.43
CA ALA A 91 2.32 0.70 14.09
C ALA A 91 1.85 0.77 15.56
N SER A 92 0.54 0.63 15.79
CA SER A 92 -0.04 0.63 17.14
C SER A 92 0.53 -0.48 18.02
N ARG A 93 0.70 -1.71 17.50
CA ARG A 93 1.33 -2.82 18.24
C ARG A 93 2.76 -2.54 18.65
N LEU A 94 3.49 -1.76 17.86
CA LEU A 94 4.87 -1.36 18.12
C LEU A 94 4.98 -0.03 18.89
N GLY A 95 3.85 0.57 19.30
CA GLY A 95 3.80 1.81 20.09
C GLY A 95 4.07 3.06 19.26
N TYR A 96 3.73 3.06 17.97
CA TYR A 96 3.84 4.20 17.07
C TYR A 96 2.48 4.75 16.68
N ASP A 97 2.38 6.07 16.67
CA ASP A 97 1.23 6.78 16.10
C ASP A 97 1.41 6.95 14.58
N VAL A 98 0.30 7.10 13.86
CA VAL A 98 0.30 7.27 12.41
C VAL A 98 -0.29 8.62 12.05
N LEU A 99 0.49 9.43 11.34
CA LEU A 99 0.05 10.66 10.71
C LEU A 99 -0.17 10.39 9.21
N ILE A 100 -1.14 11.09 8.64
CA ILE A 100 -1.40 11.02 7.20
C ILE A 100 -1.08 12.39 6.61
N SER A 101 -0.35 12.41 5.50
CA SER A 101 -0.07 13.58 4.70
C SER A 101 -0.44 13.33 3.25
N SER A 102 -0.92 14.35 2.57
CA SER A 102 -1.24 14.31 1.14
C SER A 102 -0.79 15.61 0.47
N GLY A 103 -0.60 15.57 -0.83
CA GLY A 103 -0.38 16.73 -1.67
C GLY A 103 -1.13 16.57 -2.99
N ALA A 104 -1.63 17.64 -3.57
CA ALA A 104 -2.31 17.62 -4.86
C ALA A 104 -1.33 17.48 -6.03
N ASN A 105 -0.04 17.71 -5.78
CA ASN A 105 1.06 17.62 -6.75
C ASN A 105 2.37 17.31 -6.01
N GLU A 106 3.40 16.95 -6.77
CA GLU A 106 4.72 16.56 -6.26
C GLU A 106 5.36 17.59 -5.33
N LYS A 107 5.21 18.89 -5.64
CA LYS A 107 5.73 19.97 -4.81
C LYS A 107 5.08 19.98 -3.43
N GLU A 108 3.77 19.86 -3.37
CA GLU A 108 3.04 19.81 -2.11
C GLU A 108 3.33 18.53 -1.32
N GLU A 109 3.54 17.40 -2.00
CA GLU A 109 3.98 16.14 -1.38
C GLU A 109 5.33 16.32 -0.67
N ILE A 110 6.34 16.88 -1.38
CA ILE A 110 7.67 17.17 -0.81
C ILE A 110 7.56 18.16 0.37
N GLU A 111 6.83 19.27 0.20
CA GLU A 111 6.63 20.26 1.26
C GLU A 111 5.95 19.64 2.49
N GLY A 112 4.96 18.77 2.28
CA GLY A 112 4.26 18.05 3.34
C GLY A 112 5.18 17.13 4.14
N VAL A 113 5.93 16.28 3.45
CA VAL A 113 6.89 15.35 4.05
C VAL A 113 8.02 16.10 4.74
N SER A 114 8.62 17.10 4.07
CA SER A 114 9.69 17.94 4.61
C SER A 114 9.28 18.64 5.91
N ARG A 115 8.08 19.23 5.94
CA ARG A 115 7.52 19.87 7.12
C ARG A 115 7.37 18.91 8.31
N LEU A 116 6.95 17.66 8.06
CA LEU A 116 6.77 16.66 9.12
C LEU A 116 8.11 16.16 9.66
N ILE A 117 9.07 15.87 8.79
CA ILE A 117 10.39 15.35 9.17
C ILE A 117 11.22 16.46 9.83
N ASN A 118 11.39 17.62 9.17
CA ASN A 118 12.19 18.73 9.68
C ASN A 118 11.58 19.34 10.95
N GLY A 119 10.24 19.31 11.05
CA GLY A 119 9.50 19.68 12.27
C GLY A 119 9.60 18.65 13.39
N ARG A 120 10.31 17.53 13.20
CA ARG A 120 10.40 16.40 14.14
C ARG A 120 9.04 15.95 14.64
N ARG A 121 8.10 15.76 13.71
CA ARG A 121 6.75 15.26 14.00
C ARG A 121 6.61 13.77 13.72
N VAL A 122 7.51 13.22 12.91
CA VAL A 122 7.57 11.80 12.53
C VAL A 122 9.02 11.33 12.48
N ASP A 123 9.23 10.04 12.72
CA ASP A 123 10.52 9.38 12.70
C ASP A 123 10.80 8.70 11.34
N GLY A 124 9.76 8.52 10.51
CA GLY A 124 9.89 7.92 9.19
C GLY A 124 8.62 8.02 8.36
N VAL A 125 8.70 7.61 7.09
CA VAL A 125 7.63 7.77 6.09
C VAL A 125 7.36 6.45 5.37
N ILE A 126 6.09 6.13 5.13
CA ILE A 126 5.65 5.06 4.22
C ILE A 126 5.07 5.74 2.97
N LEU A 127 5.66 5.45 1.80
CA LEU A 127 5.16 5.86 0.50
C LEU A 127 4.28 4.72 -0.06
N LEU A 128 3.04 5.04 -0.45
CA LEU A 128 2.04 4.02 -0.81
C LEU A 128 2.10 3.58 -2.27
N TYR A 129 2.94 4.18 -3.08
CA TYR A 129 3.10 3.83 -4.50
C TYR A 129 4.47 4.25 -5.01
N SER A 130 4.85 3.71 -6.16
CA SER A 130 6.11 3.97 -6.83
C SER A 130 5.87 4.58 -8.20
N ARG A 131 6.33 5.80 -8.39
CA ARG A 131 6.43 6.46 -9.70
C ARG A 131 7.84 6.31 -10.25
N LYS A 132 7.95 6.35 -11.56
CA LYS A 132 9.23 6.57 -12.23
C LYS A 132 9.72 7.99 -11.90
N ASP A 133 11.00 8.16 -11.57
CA ASP A 133 11.64 9.44 -11.28
C ASP A 133 10.88 10.26 -10.20
N ASP A 134 10.55 9.59 -9.05
CA ASP A 134 9.74 10.16 -7.97
C ASP A 134 10.55 11.13 -7.10
N PRO A 135 10.25 12.45 -7.12
CA PRO A 135 11.04 13.44 -6.40
C PRO A 135 10.88 13.36 -4.88
N VAL A 136 9.85 12.70 -4.36
CA VAL A 136 9.70 12.44 -2.92
C VAL A 136 10.69 11.36 -2.49
N ILE A 137 10.88 10.33 -3.31
CA ILE A 137 11.89 9.30 -3.08
C ILE A 137 13.29 9.91 -3.11
N ASP A 138 13.57 10.76 -4.12
CA ASP A 138 14.86 11.49 -4.23
C ASP A 138 15.13 12.29 -2.96
N PHE A 139 14.17 13.10 -2.53
CA PHE A 139 14.29 13.92 -1.32
C PHE A 139 14.59 13.07 -0.08
N LEU A 140 13.86 11.98 0.13
CA LEU A 140 14.01 11.13 1.30
C LEU A 140 15.34 10.37 1.30
N HIS A 141 15.74 9.85 0.13
CA HIS A 141 16.97 9.08 -0.05
C HIS A 141 18.22 9.95 0.11
N GLU A 142 18.29 11.10 -0.58
CA GLU A 142 19.44 12.00 -0.56
C GLU A 142 19.70 12.61 0.83
N ASN A 143 18.63 12.85 1.61
CA ASN A 143 18.75 13.39 2.96
C ASN A 143 18.87 12.30 4.05
N GLY A 144 18.93 11.02 3.67
CA GLY A 144 19.14 9.91 4.59
C GLY A 144 17.99 9.69 5.59
N HIS A 145 16.76 10.01 5.19
CA HIS A 145 15.57 9.82 6.03
C HIS A 145 15.12 8.36 6.04
N HIS A 146 14.53 7.92 7.15
CA HIS A 146 13.92 6.60 7.22
C HIS A 146 12.62 6.58 6.41
N PHE A 147 12.54 5.71 5.43
CA PHE A 147 11.31 5.49 4.67
C PHE A 147 11.22 4.08 4.11
N VAL A 148 10.01 3.65 3.81
CA VAL A 148 9.69 2.40 3.13
C VAL A 148 8.75 2.70 1.97
N LEU A 149 9.02 2.07 0.82
CA LEU A 149 8.20 2.17 -0.38
C LEU A 149 7.29 0.94 -0.52
N ILE A 150 6.00 1.14 -0.76
CA ILE A 150 5.12 0.10 -1.29
C ILE A 150 5.31 0.05 -2.80
N GLY A 151 5.82 -1.09 -3.28
CA GLY A 151 6.32 -1.24 -4.63
C GLY A 151 7.85 -1.26 -4.68
N ARG A 152 8.44 -0.92 -5.82
CA ARG A 152 9.89 -0.87 -6.02
C ARG A 152 10.32 0.40 -6.72
N SER A 153 11.55 0.86 -6.49
CA SER A 153 12.17 1.92 -7.27
C SER A 153 13.08 1.33 -8.34
N GLU A 154 13.01 1.87 -9.56
CA GLU A 154 13.95 1.54 -10.64
C GLU A 154 15.29 2.28 -10.45
N GLN A 155 15.25 3.48 -9.89
CA GLN A 155 16.41 4.33 -9.67
C GLN A 155 17.22 3.91 -8.43
N TYR A 156 16.53 3.53 -7.35
CA TYR A 156 17.14 3.15 -6.08
C TYR A 156 16.76 1.71 -5.68
N PRO A 157 17.39 0.67 -6.26
CA PRO A 157 17.04 -0.73 -5.99
C PRO A 157 17.32 -1.16 -4.55
N ASP A 158 18.10 -0.37 -3.84
CA ASP A 158 18.60 -0.64 -2.50
C ASP A 158 17.81 -0.02 -1.35
N ILE A 159 16.71 0.70 -1.63
CA ILE A 159 15.84 1.25 -0.58
C ILE A 159 14.99 0.15 0.06
N LEU A 160 14.52 0.43 1.28
CA LEU A 160 13.58 -0.47 1.94
C LEU A 160 12.25 -0.44 1.19
N SER A 161 11.78 -1.60 0.77
CA SER A 161 10.55 -1.73 0.01
C SER A 161 9.77 -3.00 0.35
N VAL A 162 8.46 -2.92 0.23
CA VAL A 162 7.56 -4.06 0.33
C VAL A 162 6.70 -4.09 -0.93
N ASP A 163 6.74 -5.18 -1.65
CA ASP A 163 6.16 -5.27 -2.99
C ASP A 163 5.54 -6.65 -3.24
N ASN A 164 4.88 -6.80 -4.36
CA ASN A 164 4.51 -8.09 -4.94
C ASN A 164 5.41 -8.35 -6.15
N ASP A 165 5.46 -9.61 -6.59
CA ASP A 165 5.94 -9.92 -7.93
C ASP A 165 4.82 -9.62 -8.95
N ASN A 166 4.69 -8.32 -9.31
CA ASN A 166 3.64 -7.86 -10.19
C ASN A 166 3.77 -8.40 -11.62
N VAL A 167 5.00 -8.71 -12.07
CA VAL A 167 5.24 -9.36 -13.37
C VAL A 167 4.68 -10.78 -13.34
N GLN A 168 5.06 -11.58 -12.33
CA GLN A 168 4.58 -12.96 -12.21
C GLN A 168 3.07 -13.01 -11.95
N ALA A 169 2.53 -12.10 -11.14
CA ALA A 169 1.10 -12.03 -10.86
C ALA A 169 0.26 -11.78 -12.13
N SER A 170 0.74 -10.88 -13.01
CA SER A 170 0.05 -10.62 -14.28
C SER A 170 0.25 -11.73 -15.31
N TYR A 171 1.44 -12.35 -15.29
CA TYR A 171 1.68 -13.56 -16.06
C TYR A 171 0.69 -14.66 -15.68
N ASP A 172 0.50 -14.94 -14.39
CA ASP A 172 -0.42 -15.97 -13.90
C ASP A 172 -1.89 -15.66 -14.24
N ALA A 173 -2.32 -14.40 -14.12
CA ALA A 173 -3.65 -13.96 -14.52
C ALA A 173 -3.93 -14.20 -16.01
N THR A 174 -2.95 -13.85 -16.85
CA THR A 174 -3.04 -14.02 -18.30
C THR A 174 -3.01 -15.50 -18.69
N LYS A 175 -2.10 -16.29 -18.09
CA LYS A 175 -2.01 -17.74 -18.31
C LYS A 175 -3.28 -18.47 -17.89
N HIS A 176 -3.98 -18.00 -16.87
CA HIS A 176 -5.28 -18.54 -16.50
C HIS A 176 -6.28 -18.43 -17.65
N LEU A 177 -6.44 -17.26 -18.26
CA LEU A 177 -7.32 -17.08 -19.42
C LEU A 177 -6.87 -17.94 -20.63
N ILE A 178 -5.56 -18.00 -20.89
CA ILE A 178 -4.99 -18.85 -21.95
C ILE A 178 -5.32 -20.32 -21.71
N SER A 179 -5.24 -20.79 -20.47
CA SER A 179 -5.54 -22.18 -20.11
C SER A 179 -7.00 -22.56 -20.33
N LEU A 180 -7.90 -21.58 -20.34
CA LEU A 180 -9.32 -21.72 -20.65
C LEU A 180 -9.62 -21.66 -22.16
N GLY A 181 -8.58 -21.52 -23.01
CA GLY A 181 -8.68 -21.51 -24.44
C GLY A 181 -8.86 -20.12 -25.07
N HIS A 182 -8.72 -19.04 -24.28
CA HIS A 182 -8.76 -17.70 -24.84
C HIS A 182 -7.46 -17.37 -25.58
N GLU A 183 -7.57 -17.02 -26.86
CA GLU A 183 -6.45 -16.60 -27.72
C GLU A 183 -6.44 -15.05 -27.92
N ARG A 184 -7.61 -14.42 -27.80
CA ARG A 184 -7.79 -12.97 -27.90
C ARG A 184 -7.97 -12.40 -26.49
N ILE A 185 -6.87 -11.93 -25.91
CA ILE A 185 -6.86 -11.44 -24.54
C ILE A 185 -6.51 -9.96 -24.56
N GLY A 186 -7.36 -9.13 -23.98
CA GLY A 186 -7.13 -7.71 -23.78
C GLY A 186 -6.49 -7.41 -22.44
N PHE A 187 -5.90 -6.22 -22.32
CA PHE A 187 -5.34 -5.69 -21.08
C PHE A 187 -5.78 -4.26 -20.84
N VAL A 188 -6.33 -3.98 -19.66
CA VAL A 188 -6.57 -2.60 -19.22
C VAL A 188 -5.48 -2.24 -18.23
N SER A 189 -4.57 -1.34 -18.65
CA SER A 189 -3.44 -0.84 -17.87
C SER A 189 -3.83 0.35 -17.01
N GLY A 190 -2.99 0.65 -16.01
CA GLY A 190 -3.00 1.91 -15.26
C GLY A 190 -2.08 2.96 -15.90
N PRO A 191 -1.87 4.10 -15.21
CA PRO A 191 -0.96 5.16 -15.65
C PRO A 191 0.44 4.63 -15.96
N PRO A 192 1.05 5.00 -17.09
CA PRO A 192 2.33 4.44 -17.54
C PRO A 192 3.55 4.91 -16.74
N ASP A 193 3.42 5.95 -15.93
CA ASP A 193 4.44 6.44 -15.01
C ASP A 193 4.55 5.61 -13.74
N LEU A 194 3.55 4.77 -13.43
CA LEU A 194 3.58 3.90 -12.27
C LEU A 194 4.30 2.58 -12.57
N VAL A 195 5.22 2.21 -11.70
CA VAL A 195 6.01 0.97 -11.83
C VAL A 195 5.11 -0.28 -11.85
N VAL A 196 4.06 -0.31 -11.03
CA VAL A 196 3.08 -1.41 -11.00
C VAL A 196 2.37 -1.59 -12.34
N SER A 197 2.05 -0.51 -13.05
CA SER A 197 1.42 -0.58 -14.38
C SER A 197 2.35 -1.22 -15.42
N LYS A 198 3.62 -0.82 -15.43
CA LYS A 198 4.65 -1.41 -16.30
C LYS A 198 4.88 -2.89 -16.00
N ASP A 199 5.00 -3.24 -14.72
CA ASP A 199 5.26 -4.63 -14.31
C ASP A 199 4.10 -5.55 -14.67
N ARG A 200 2.86 -5.13 -14.44
CA ARG A 200 1.67 -5.91 -14.82
C ARG A 200 1.52 -6.02 -16.33
N LEU A 201 1.75 -4.93 -17.08
CA LEU A 201 1.77 -4.99 -18.54
C LEU A 201 2.85 -5.94 -19.05
N LYS A 202 4.06 -5.90 -18.48
CA LYS A 202 5.14 -6.82 -18.82
C LYS A 202 4.73 -8.29 -18.62
N GLY A 203 4.16 -8.63 -17.47
CA GLY A 203 3.72 -10.00 -17.19
C GLY A 203 2.65 -10.51 -18.17
N TYR A 204 1.71 -9.64 -18.56
CA TYR A 204 0.74 -9.93 -19.59
C TYR A 204 1.42 -10.23 -20.94
N LEU A 205 2.36 -9.38 -21.38
CA LEU A 205 3.08 -9.57 -22.65
C LEU A 205 3.95 -10.83 -22.63
N ASP A 206 4.65 -11.09 -21.53
CA ASP A 206 5.46 -12.30 -21.35
C ASP A 206 4.58 -13.58 -21.48
N ALA A 207 3.38 -13.59 -20.89
CA ALA A 207 2.46 -14.72 -20.96
C ALA A 207 1.92 -14.98 -22.36
N LEU A 208 1.61 -13.94 -23.14
CA LEU A 208 1.22 -14.07 -24.56
C LEU A 208 2.38 -14.62 -25.37
N HIS A 209 3.57 -14.04 -25.24
CA HIS A 209 4.78 -14.47 -25.96
C HIS A 209 5.08 -15.96 -25.71
N ASP A 210 5.13 -16.39 -24.44
CA ASP A 210 5.44 -17.77 -24.05
C ASP A 210 4.36 -18.77 -24.48
N SER A 211 3.18 -18.27 -24.85
CA SER A 211 2.07 -19.09 -25.37
C SER A 211 1.95 -19.05 -26.88
N GLY A 212 2.85 -18.32 -27.57
CA GLY A 212 2.81 -18.13 -29.02
C GLY A 212 1.59 -17.36 -29.51
N LEU A 213 0.99 -16.52 -28.67
CA LEU A 213 -0.16 -15.69 -29.00
C LEU A 213 0.28 -14.31 -29.51
N GLU A 214 -0.48 -13.78 -30.47
CA GLU A 214 -0.23 -12.46 -31.04
C GLU A 214 -0.58 -11.35 -30.02
N MET A 215 0.35 -10.43 -29.81
CA MET A 215 0.07 -9.18 -29.12
C MET A 215 -0.46 -8.15 -30.11
N ARG A 216 -1.62 -7.57 -29.82
CA ARG A 216 -2.22 -6.51 -30.62
C ARG A 216 -2.31 -5.22 -29.81
N PRO A 217 -1.70 -4.11 -30.29
CA PRO A 217 -1.74 -2.84 -29.58
C PRO A 217 -3.16 -2.35 -29.27
N GLU A 218 -4.12 -2.61 -30.16
CA GLU A 218 -5.52 -2.24 -29.96
C GLU A 218 -6.23 -3.02 -28.84
N TRP A 219 -5.62 -4.08 -28.31
CA TRP A 219 -6.12 -4.81 -27.15
C TRP A 219 -5.52 -4.34 -25.82
N ILE A 220 -4.72 -3.28 -25.85
CA ILE A 220 -4.16 -2.65 -24.66
C ILE A 220 -4.74 -1.25 -24.53
N VAL A 221 -5.43 -0.99 -23.43
CA VAL A 221 -6.03 0.32 -23.14
C VAL A 221 -5.46 0.85 -21.84
N GLU A 222 -4.93 2.07 -21.87
CA GLU A 222 -4.43 2.77 -20.69
C GLU A 222 -5.54 3.58 -20.03
N GLY A 223 -5.53 3.65 -18.69
CA GLY A 223 -6.49 4.40 -17.91
C GLY A 223 -5.99 4.72 -16.50
N GLU A 224 -6.80 5.41 -15.73
CA GLU A 224 -6.59 5.64 -14.32
C GLU A 224 -7.18 4.47 -13.50
N PHE A 225 -6.80 4.35 -12.22
CA PHE A 225 -7.39 3.36 -11.29
C PHE A 225 -8.81 3.77 -10.86
N LEU A 226 -9.65 4.08 -11.83
CA LEU A 226 -11.02 4.59 -11.65
C LEU A 226 -12.02 3.70 -12.41
N GLN A 227 -13.22 3.59 -11.85
CA GLN A 227 -14.33 2.87 -12.47
C GLN A 227 -14.64 3.37 -13.89
N ASP A 228 -14.56 4.69 -14.11
CA ASP A 228 -14.83 5.32 -15.41
C ASP A 228 -13.83 4.90 -16.50
N SER A 229 -12.57 4.64 -16.12
CA SER A 229 -11.57 4.11 -17.05
C SER A 229 -11.95 2.71 -17.56
N GLY A 230 -12.45 1.85 -16.68
CA GLY A 230 -12.95 0.53 -17.06
C GLY A 230 -14.15 0.61 -17.99
N TYR A 231 -15.09 1.51 -17.69
CA TYR A 231 -16.26 1.73 -18.54
C TYR A 231 -15.86 2.18 -19.96
N ARG A 232 -14.91 3.11 -20.07
CA ARG A 232 -14.40 3.57 -21.38
C ARG A 232 -13.63 2.48 -22.11
N ALA A 233 -12.76 1.74 -21.43
CA ALA A 233 -12.02 0.63 -22.01
C ALA A 233 -12.95 -0.44 -22.55
N MET A 234 -14.00 -0.81 -21.81
CA MET A 234 -15.02 -1.75 -22.26
C MET A 234 -15.70 -1.25 -23.54
N SER A 235 -16.14 0.01 -23.57
CA SER A 235 -16.77 0.60 -24.76
C SER A 235 -15.85 0.55 -25.98
N PHE A 236 -14.55 0.77 -25.79
CA PHE A 236 -13.56 0.67 -26.84
C PHE A 236 -13.44 -0.77 -27.35
N PHE A 237 -13.22 -1.77 -26.49
CA PHE A 237 -13.05 -3.16 -26.88
C PHE A 237 -14.27 -3.73 -27.60
N MET A 238 -15.47 -3.40 -27.15
CA MET A 238 -16.70 -3.94 -27.72
C MET A 238 -17.01 -3.39 -29.12
N ASN A 239 -16.37 -2.28 -29.53
CA ASN A 239 -16.47 -1.70 -30.88
C ASN A 239 -15.38 -2.24 -31.84
N LEU A 240 -14.40 -3.03 -31.36
CA LEU A 240 -13.40 -3.63 -32.24
C LEU A 240 -14.01 -4.72 -33.11
N PRO A 241 -13.65 -4.79 -34.40
CA PRO A 241 -14.08 -5.88 -35.31
C PRO A 241 -13.65 -7.25 -34.78
N ASP A 242 -12.45 -7.32 -34.23
CA ASP A 242 -11.83 -8.50 -33.64
C ASP A 242 -11.58 -8.29 -32.17
N ARG A 243 -12.65 -8.36 -31.39
CA ARG A 243 -12.64 -8.03 -29.95
C ARG A 243 -12.01 -9.14 -29.11
N PRO A 244 -11.41 -8.81 -27.95
CA PRO A 244 -10.97 -9.79 -26.96
C PRO A 244 -12.13 -10.67 -26.47
N THR A 245 -11.82 -11.90 -26.10
CA THR A 245 -12.74 -12.85 -25.44
C THR A 245 -12.43 -13.00 -23.94
N GLY A 246 -11.28 -12.54 -23.51
CA GLY A 246 -10.88 -12.41 -22.12
C GLY A 246 -10.13 -11.11 -21.91
N ILE A 247 -10.24 -10.52 -20.73
CA ILE A 247 -9.52 -9.29 -20.37
C ILE A 247 -8.89 -9.44 -19.01
N VAL A 248 -7.62 -9.05 -18.92
CA VAL A 248 -6.91 -8.81 -17.65
C VAL A 248 -7.01 -7.33 -17.31
N LEU A 249 -7.47 -7.02 -16.12
CA LEU A 249 -7.76 -5.68 -15.66
C LEU A 249 -6.80 -5.30 -14.54
N ILE A 250 -6.25 -4.09 -14.60
CA ILE A 250 -5.22 -3.61 -13.67
C ILE A 250 -5.66 -3.58 -12.20
N ASP A 251 -6.98 -3.44 -11.94
CA ASP A 251 -7.52 -3.20 -10.59
C ASP A 251 -9.02 -3.57 -10.55
N ASP A 252 -9.50 -3.99 -9.38
CA ASP A 252 -10.90 -4.37 -9.18
C ASP A 252 -11.87 -3.19 -9.36
N VAL A 253 -11.48 -1.96 -9.01
CA VAL A 253 -12.32 -0.76 -9.22
C VAL A 253 -12.52 -0.51 -10.70
N VAL A 254 -11.48 -0.67 -11.52
CA VAL A 254 -11.56 -0.62 -12.99
C VAL A 254 -12.51 -1.71 -13.52
N SER A 255 -12.43 -2.90 -12.93
CA SER A 255 -13.26 -4.05 -13.33
C SER A 255 -14.75 -3.80 -13.10
N PHE A 256 -15.13 -3.08 -12.05
CA PHE A 256 -16.55 -2.72 -11.83
C PHE A 256 -17.07 -1.78 -12.91
N GLY A 257 -16.21 -0.93 -13.48
CA GLY A 257 -16.55 -0.12 -14.65
C GLY A 257 -16.82 -0.96 -15.88
N VAL A 258 -15.99 -1.95 -16.13
CA VAL A 258 -16.17 -2.91 -17.22
C VAL A 258 -17.47 -3.72 -17.04
N LEU A 259 -17.69 -4.28 -15.83
CA LEU A 259 -18.91 -5.04 -15.52
C LEU A 259 -20.18 -4.20 -15.73
N ARG A 260 -20.17 -2.95 -15.26
CA ARG A 260 -21.28 -2.02 -15.45
C ARG A 260 -21.58 -1.81 -16.94
N GLY A 261 -20.56 -1.51 -17.75
CA GLY A 261 -20.75 -1.26 -19.18
C GLY A 261 -21.20 -2.50 -19.94
N LEU A 262 -20.67 -3.69 -19.63
CA LEU A 262 -21.12 -4.95 -20.22
C LEU A 262 -22.60 -5.23 -19.89
N HIS A 263 -23.00 -4.98 -18.64
CA HIS A 263 -24.40 -5.11 -18.22
C HIS A 263 -25.34 -4.17 -18.99
N GLU A 264 -24.97 -2.90 -19.17
CA GLU A 264 -25.75 -1.91 -19.92
C GLU A 264 -25.90 -2.33 -21.39
N LEU A 265 -24.87 -2.94 -21.99
CA LEU A 265 -24.89 -3.45 -23.35
C LEU A 265 -25.47 -4.88 -23.47
N LYS A 266 -25.93 -5.48 -22.37
CA LYS A 266 -26.50 -6.84 -22.29
C LYS A 266 -25.52 -7.95 -22.69
N TYR A 267 -24.22 -7.72 -22.54
CA TYR A 267 -23.22 -8.77 -22.61
C TYR A 267 -23.14 -9.52 -21.30
N LYS A 268 -22.90 -10.82 -21.40
CA LYS A 268 -22.80 -11.72 -20.24
C LYS A 268 -21.35 -12.00 -19.89
N VAL A 269 -21.05 -11.95 -18.60
CA VAL A 269 -19.78 -12.40 -18.03
C VAL A 269 -20.10 -13.66 -17.23
N PRO A 270 -19.45 -14.80 -17.50
CA PRO A 270 -18.25 -14.97 -18.33
C PRO A 270 -18.51 -15.35 -19.82
N GLU A 271 -19.77 -15.60 -20.26
CA GLU A 271 -20.07 -16.27 -21.52
C GLU A 271 -19.62 -15.48 -22.76
N ASP A 272 -19.80 -14.14 -22.76
CA ASP A 272 -19.38 -13.28 -23.88
C ASP A 272 -17.96 -12.73 -23.69
N LEU A 273 -17.53 -12.59 -22.43
CA LEU A 273 -16.23 -12.03 -22.05
C LEU A 273 -15.80 -12.51 -20.66
N CYS A 274 -14.63 -13.14 -20.57
CA CYS A 274 -14.01 -13.50 -19.30
C CYS A 274 -13.19 -12.35 -18.73
N LEU A 275 -13.23 -12.19 -17.39
CA LEU A 275 -12.51 -11.13 -16.68
C LEU A 275 -11.64 -11.70 -15.55
N VAL A 276 -10.40 -11.23 -15.48
CA VAL A 276 -9.50 -11.42 -14.34
C VAL A 276 -8.94 -10.08 -13.91
N SER A 277 -8.97 -9.81 -12.62
CA SER A 277 -8.59 -8.52 -12.03
C SER A 277 -7.45 -8.65 -11.03
N PHE A 278 -7.18 -7.56 -10.30
CA PHE A 278 -6.17 -7.49 -9.24
C PHE A 278 -6.74 -6.84 -7.98
N ASN A 279 -6.13 -7.19 -6.86
CA ASN A 279 -6.29 -6.68 -5.51
C ASN A 279 -7.20 -7.52 -4.63
N ASN A 280 -8.18 -8.23 -5.17
CA ASN A 280 -9.13 -9.06 -4.42
C ASN A 280 -9.78 -8.30 -3.26
N ILE A 281 -10.27 -7.09 -3.53
CA ILE A 281 -11.00 -6.31 -2.52
C ILE A 281 -12.34 -6.99 -2.16
N PRO A 282 -12.93 -6.74 -0.98
CA PRO A 282 -14.16 -7.42 -0.56
C PRO A 282 -15.32 -7.34 -1.56
N LEU A 283 -15.41 -6.26 -2.33
CA LEU A 283 -16.47 -6.08 -3.34
C LEU A 283 -16.31 -7.05 -4.52
N SER A 284 -15.14 -7.60 -4.78
CA SER A 284 -14.89 -8.53 -5.88
C SER A 284 -15.63 -9.86 -5.70
N GLU A 285 -15.81 -10.29 -4.46
CA GLU A 285 -16.62 -11.47 -4.13
C GLU A 285 -18.12 -11.19 -4.19
N LEU A 286 -18.52 -9.95 -3.90
CA LEU A 286 -19.93 -9.51 -3.86
C LEU A 286 -20.45 -9.02 -5.21
N SER A 287 -19.58 -8.86 -6.21
CA SER A 287 -20.00 -8.44 -7.56
C SER A 287 -20.86 -9.50 -8.26
N THR A 288 -21.55 -9.11 -9.31
CA THR A 288 -22.36 -10.01 -10.13
C THR A 288 -21.91 -9.93 -11.59
N PRO A 289 -21.25 -10.99 -12.12
CA PRO A 289 -20.80 -12.19 -11.39
C PRO A 289 -19.66 -11.89 -10.42
N PRO A 290 -19.39 -12.81 -9.43
CA PRO A 290 -18.21 -12.71 -8.58
C PRO A 290 -16.92 -12.66 -9.39
N LEU A 291 -16.04 -11.69 -9.09
CA LEU A 291 -14.88 -11.34 -9.90
C LEU A 291 -13.66 -12.21 -9.54
N SER A 292 -13.09 -12.90 -10.53
CA SER A 292 -11.78 -13.53 -10.42
C SER A 292 -10.72 -12.44 -10.29
N SER A 293 -9.87 -12.54 -9.28
CA SER A 293 -8.91 -11.49 -8.97
C SER A 293 -7.62 -12.06 -8.37
N ILE A 294 -6.51 -11.43 -8.66
CA ILE A 294 -5.23 -11.71 -7.98
C ILE A 294 -5.27 -11.08 -6.60
N ASP A 295 -5.27 -11.90 -5.56
CA ASP A 295 -5.02 -11.45 -4.19
C ASP A 295 -3.54 -11.15 -4.02
N ILE A 296 -3.23 -9.89 -3.78
CA ILE A 296 -1.87 -9.40 -3.57
C ILE A 296 -1.52 -9.26 -2.08
N GLY A 297 -2.41 -9.63 -1.18
CA GLY A 297 -2.19 -9.54 0.26
C GLY A 297 -2.07 -8.10 0.76
N ILE A 298 -2.99 -7.22 0.38
CA ILE A 298 -2.94 -5.76 0.64
C ILE A 298 -2.68 -5.44 2.12
N TYR A 299 -3.41 -6.10 3.02
CA TYR A 299 -3.20 -5.94 4.46
C TYR A 299 -1.76 -6.26 4.86
N ASN A 300 -1.20 -7.36 4.33
CA ASN A 300 0.15 -7.81 4.65
C ASN A 300 1.21 -6.85 4.07
N LEU A 301 0.97 -6.24 2.91
CA LEU A 301 1.82 -5.17 2.38
C LEU A 301 1.96 -4.04 3.40
N GLY A 302 0.84 -3.51 3.89
CA GLY A 302 0.83 -2.42 4.86
C GLY A 302 1.43 -2.82 6.21
N TYR A 303 1.06 -4.00 6.72
CA TYR A 303 1.57 -4.54 7.97
C TYR A 303 3.09 -4.68 7.94
N THR A 304 3.61 -5.29 6.87
CA THR A 304 5.05 -5.52 6.68
C THR A 304 5.80 -4.20 6.48
N ALA A 305 5.25 -3.25 5.73
CA ALA A 305 5.86 -1.94 5.53
C ALA A 305 6.04 -1.19 6.85
N SER A 306 5.01 -1.17 7.69
CA SER A 306 5.08 -0.58 9.02
C SER A 306 6.13 -1.28 9.90
N GLN A 307 6.18 -2.61 9.86
CA GLN A 307 7.16 -3.39 10.62
C GLN A 307 8.59 -3.06 10.18
N VAL A 308 8.87 -3.09 8.88
CA VAL A 308 10.20 -2.83 8.32
C VAL A 308 10.67 -1.41 8.61
N LEU A 309 9.78 -0.41 8.45
CA LEU A 309 10.11 0.98 8.75
C LEU A 309 10.47 1.16 10.23
N ILE A 310 9.62 0.69 11.14
CA ILE A 310 9.84 0.86 12.58
C ILE A 310 11.12 0.13 13.04
N GLN A 311 11.37 -1.05 12.52
CA GLN A 311 12.62 -1.77 12.77
C GLN A 311 13.84 -0.98 12.29
N SER A 312 13.78 -0.35 11.11
CA SER A 312 14.87 0.48 10.61
C SER A 312 15.13 1.71 11.48
N ILE A 313 14.08 2.33 12.03
CA ILE A 313 14.18 3.46 12.96
C ILE A 313 14.83 3.04 14.28
N GLN A 314 14.42 1.89 14.83
CA GLN A 314 14.92 1.38 16.11
C GLN A 314 16.36 0.90 16.07
N ASN A 315 16.79 0.33 14.93
CA ASN A 315 18.09 -0.34 14.77
C ASN A 315 19.01 0.43 13.79
N ASN A 316 19.18 1.70 13.99
CA ASN A 316 19.84 2.71 13.16
C ASN A 316 21.20 2.32 12.52
N ASN A 317 21.77 1.12 12.82
CA ASN A 317 23.08 0.64 12.34
C ASN A 317 23.07 -0.78 11.78
N ASP A 318 21.95 -1.47 11.78
CA ASP A 318 21.91 -2.84 11.28
C ASP A 318 21.57 -2.88 9.79
N LYS A 319 22.59 -3.06 8.94
CA LYS A 319 22.46 -3.21 7.48
C LYS A 319 22.01 -4.62 7.05
N SER A 320 21.68 -5.50 7.99
CA SER A 320 21.35 -6.89 7.70
C SER A 320 19.91 -7.11 7.20
N TYR A 321 19.09 -6.05 7.13
CA TYR A 321 17.71 -6.16 6.66
C TYR A 321 17.66 -6.50 5.17
N GLN A 322 16.78 -7.45 4.84
CA GLN A 322 16.40 -7.70 3.46
C GLN A 322 15.71 -6.42 2.93
N LYS A 323 16.38 -5.73 2.02
CA LYS A 323 15.97 -4.41 1.53
C LYS A 323 14.62 -4.45 0.81
N ARG A 324 14.33 -5.51 0.08
CA ARG A 324 13.05 -5.72 -0.59
C ARG A 324 12.36 -6.97 -0.04
N GLN A 325 11.14 -6.81 0.47
CA GLN A 325 10.29 -7.91 0.92
C GLN A 325 9.16 -8.12 -0.10
N ILE A 326 9.00 -9.36 -0.55
CA ILE A 326 7.96 -9.74 -1.51
C ILE A 326 6.83 -10.42 -0.77
N ILE A 327 5.63 -9.87 -0.87
CA ILE A 327 4.39 -10.49 -0.40
C ILE A 327 3.87 -11.39 -1.54
N PRO A 328 3.64 -12.67 -1.30
CA PRO A 328 3.16 -13.58 -2.32
C PRO A 328 1.75 -13.21 -2.77
N HIS A 329 1.47 -13.43 -4.06
CA HIS A 329 0.14 -13.29 -4.63
C HIS A 329 -0.55 -14.65 -4.77
N ARG A 330 -1.86 -14.63 -4.97
CA ARG A 330 -2.68 -15.81 -5.26
C ARG A 330 -3.83 -15.45 -6.19
N LEU A 331 -4.03 -16.23 -7.25
CA LEU A 331 -5.23 -16.11 -8.09
C LEU A 331 -6.44 -16.70 -7.37
N MET A 332 -7.45 -15.86 -7.17
CA MET A 332 -8.77 -16.24 -6.66
C MET A 332 -9.71 -16.40 -7.84
N VAL A 333 -9.89 -17.65 -8.27
CA VAL A 333 -10.78 -17.97 -9.41
C VAL A 333 -12.23 -17.92 -8.94
N ARG A 334 -13.06 -17.14 -9.66
CA ARG A 334 -14.50 -16.98 -9.43
C ARG A 334 -15.25 -17.01 -10.79
N GLU A 335 -16.55 -16.79 -10.74
CA GLU A 335 -17.46 -16.94 -11.89
C GLU A 335 -17.04 -16.10 -13.12
N SER A 336 -16.51 -14.88 -12.92
CA SER A 336 -16.18 -13.97 -14.03
C SER A 336 -15.15 -14.52 -15.05
N SER A 337 -14.42 -15.58 -14.71
CA SER A 337 -13.50 -16.25 -15.63
C SER A 337 -13.76 -17.76 -15.79
N MET A 338 -14.86 -18.29 -15.25
CA MET A 338 -15.14 -19.73 -15.28
C MET A 338 -15.87 -20.15 -16.57
N TYR A 339 -15.39 -19.71 -17.72
CA TYR A 339 -15.89 -20.12 -19.02
C TYR A 339 -14.75 -20.54 -19.94
N SER A 340 -14.80 -21.80 -20.42
CA SER A 340 -13.79 -22.36 -21.30
C SER A 340 -14.27 -22.34 -22.76
N ILE A 341 -13.42 -21.79 -23.61
CA ILE A 341 -13.67 -21.89 -25.08
C ILE A 341 -13.24 -23.27 -25.52
N SER A 342 -14.23 -24.14 -25.83
CA SER A 342 -13.95 -25.44 -26.43
C SER A 342 -13.24 -25.25 -27.77
N LYS A 343 -12.00 -25.76 -27.89
CA LYS A 343 -11.36 -25.86 -29.21
C LYS A 343 -12.24 -26.74 -30.10
N LYS A 344 -12.83 -26.13 -31.14
CA LYS A 344 -13.53 -26.87 -32.21
C LYS A 344 -12.50 -27.54 -33.10
#